data_8b1ede5e5179f9d65e55232c31c155b8
#
_entry.id   8b1ede5e5179f9d65e55232c31c155b8
#
_cell.length_a   1.000
_cell.length_b   1.000
_cell.length_c   1.000
_cell.angle_alpha   90.00
_cell.angle_beta   90.00
_cell.angle_gamma   90.00
#
_symmetry.space_group_name_H-M   'P 1'
#
loop_
_entity.id
_entity.type
_entity.pdbx_description
1 polymer ?
#
loop_
_entity_poly.entity_id
_entity_poly.type
_entity_poly.pdbx_seq_one_letter_code
_entity_poly.pdbx_strand_id
1 'polypeptide(L)'
;GGTGKTPLVRWLAEYLSSERGGLQRPLIALRGYGQQATGGISDEAEEYRSLLPGVPLAIGADRFGTVQQALSASEGQSPTVVLLDDGFQHRQLARTFDLVLIDATRPPMGDALLPAGWLREEMSSLRRAHAVVVTRSSDADPLTVAAVLTAARQANPALVTAVTSHALTLPATADNQRVMVVSGIGNPEPFTRAVRALASVVGVLEFEDHAPYGPKRVLEINRLAQASGATVLVTTGKDAAKLNRLAPGTLRLPVVAAGLSLRFEQGEQALCSAMSTAIDAARPAHSINTNPA
;
A
#
# COMPACT_ATOMS: atom_id res chain seq x y z
N GLY A 1 7.83 1.52 -8.31
CA GLY A 1 7.21 1.57 -6.98
C GLY A 1 6.87 3.00 -6.58
N GLY A 2 5.92 3.22 -5.67
CA GLY A 2 5.65 4.57 -5.15
C GLY A 2 4.34 5.23 -5.59
N THR A 3 3.53 4.57 -6.40
CA THR A 3 2.22 5.09 -6.85
C THR A 3 1.12 5.06 -5.78
N GLY A 4 1.40 4.60 -4.56
CA GLY A 4 0.39 4.47 -3.50
C GLY A 4 -0.38 3.15 -3.51
N LYS A 5 0.10 2.10 -4.19
CA LYS A 5 -0.56 0.78 -4.20
C LYS A 5 -0.69 0.18 -2.81
N THR A 6 0.40 0.05 -2.07
CA THR A 6 0.40 -0.57 -0.72
C THR A 6 -0.56 0.11 0.25
N PRO A 7 -0.57 1.47 0.39
CA PRO A 7 -1.57 2.14 1.22
C PRO A 7 -3.01 1.88 0.79
N LEU A 8 -3.28 1.80 -0.52
CA LEU A 8 -4.63 1.52 -1.00
C LEU A 8 -5.05 0.07 -0.77
N VAL A 9 -4.18 -0.92 -1.04
CA VAL A 9 -4.47 -2.34 -0.76
C VAL A 9 -4.70 -2.55 0.74
N ARG A 10 -3.89 -1.89 1.59
CA ARG A 10 -4.11 -1.89 3.03
C ARG A 10 -5.49 -1.34 3.40
N TRP A 11 -5.84 -0.15 2.91
CA TRP A 11 -7.16 0.45 3.15
C TRP A 11 -8.29 -0.45 2.67
N LEU A 12 -8.16 -1.07 1.48
CA LEU A 12 -9.14 -2.02 0.94
C LEU A 12 -9.32 -3.22 1.86
N ALA A 13 -8.22 -3.82 2.34
CA ALA A 13 -8.29 -4.97 3.23
C ALA A 13 -8.96 -4.60 4.57
N GLU A 14 -8.57 -3.47 5.18
CA GLU A 14 -9.16 -2.96 6.42
C GLU A 14 -10.65 -2.62 6.23
N TYR A 15 -11.02 -1.92 5.15
CA TYR A 15 -12.40 -1.59 4.82
C TYR A 15 -13.27 -2.83 4.66
N LEU A 16 -12.84 -3.78 3.83
CA LEU A 16 -13.58 -5.02 3.57
C LEU A 16 -13.74 -5.89 4.82
N SER A 17 -12.78 -5.87 5.73
CA SER A 17 -12.85 -6.60 7.01
C SER A 17 -13.75 -5.92 8.04
N SER A 18 -14.10 -4.65 7.85
CA SER A 18 -14.95 -3.88 8.75
C SER A 18 -16.45 -4.15 8.53
N GLU A 19 -17.28 -3.73 9.48
CA GLU A 19 -18.74 -3.76 9.32
C GLU A 19 -19.21 -2.98 8.08
N ARG A 20 -18.56 -1.85 7.77
CA ARG A 20 -18.84 -1.03 6.58
C ARG A 20 -18.60 -1.78 5.27
N GLY A 21 -17.63 -2.68 5.24
CA GLY A 21 -17.27 -3.52 4.08
C GLY A 21 -17.93 -4.90 4.08
N GLY A 22 -18.82 -5.16 5.05
CA GLY A 22 -19.59 -6.40 5.15
C GLY A 22 -18.82 -7.56 5.74
N LEU A 23 -17.84 -7.30 6.60
CA LEU A 23 -17.06 -8.31 7.34
C LEU A 23 -16.46 -9.40 6.42
N GLN A 24 -15.94 -8.97 5.26
CA GLN A 24 -15.28 -9.89 4.35
C GLN A 24 -13.96 -10.39 4.94
N ARG A 25 -13.49 -11.54 4.47
CA ARG A 25 -12.18 -12.08 4.79
C ARG A 25 -11.27 -11.94 3.56
N PRO A 26 -10.45 -10.88 3.49
CA PRO A 26 -9.58 -10.64 2.34
C PRO A 26 -8.40 -11.62 2.30
N LEU A 27 -8.01 -12.01 1.09
CA LEU A 27 -6.75 -12.65 0.72
C LEU A 27 -6.03 -11.72 -0.23
N ILE A 28 -4.76 -11.39 0.02
CA ILE A 28 -3.97 -10.58 -0.91
C ILE A 28 -3.16 -11.50 -1.80
N ALA A 29 -3.34 -11.39 -3.12
CA ALA A 29 -2.60 -12.13 -4.11
C ALA A 29 -1.59 -11.21 -4.82
N LEU A 30 -0.30 -11.54 -4.75
CA LEU A 30 0.81 -10.76 -5.31
C LEU A 30 1.81 -11.65 -6.07
N ARG A 31 2.57 -11.04 -6.99
CA ARG A 31 3.51 -11.80 -7.84
C ARG A 31 4.77 -12.27 -7.11
N GLY A 32 5.24 -11.52 -6.11
CA GLY A 32 6.45 -11.86 -5.38
C GLY A 32 7.71 -11.65 -6.21
N TYR A 33 7.96 -10.45 -6.71
CA TYR A 33 9.20 -10.11 -7.40
C TYR A 33 10.42 -10.30 -6.48
N GLY A 34 11.51 -10.89 -6.98
CA GLY A 34 12.77 -11.05 -6.25
C GLY A 34 12.98 -12.41 -5.58
N GLN A 35 12.00 -13.30 -5.53
CA GLN A 35 12.14 -14.63 -4.91
C GLN A 35 13.17 -15.54 -5.61
N GLN A 36 13.41 -15.36 -6.90
CA GLN A 36 14.26 -16.28 -7.69
C GLN A 36 15.77 -16.11 -7.47
N ALA A 37 16.23 -14.99 -6.92
CA ALA A 37 17.66 -14.72 -6.80
C ALA A 37 18.26 -15.10 -5.42
N THR A 38 17.45 -15.15 -4.34
CA THR A 38 17.97 -15.29 -2.97
C THR A 38 17.22 -16.30 -2.09
N GLY A 39 16.17 -16.95 -2.59
CA GLY A 39 15.33 -17.86 -1.79
C GLY A 39 14.52 -17.17 -0.67
N GLY A 40 14.47 -15.84 -0.66
CA GLY A 40 13.78 -15.04 0.35
C GLY A 40 12.37 -14.62 -0.04
N ILE A 41 11.63 -14.14 0.95
CA ILE A 41 10.31 -13.52 0.76
C ILE A 41 10.53 -12.14 0.12
N SER A 42 9.66 -11.75 -0.82
CA SER A 42 9.77 -10.42 -1.45
C SER A 42 9.53 -9.30 -0.42
N ASP A 43 10.24 -8.19 -0.58
CA ASP A 43 10.08 -6.99 0.28
C ASP A 43 8.61 -6.55 0.36
N GLU A 44 7.88 -6.67 -0.73
CA GLU A 44 6.45 -6.35 -0.85
C GLU A 44 5.58 -7.26 0.03
N ALA A 45 5.88 -8.55 0.08
CA ALA A 45 5.17 -9.51 0.93
C ALA A 45 5.48 -9.31 2.42
N GLU A 46 6.73 -8.96 2.76
CA GLU A 46 7.11 -8.61 4.14
C GLU A 46 6.40 -7.33 4.59
N GLU A 47 6.28 -6.34 3.71
CA GLU A 47 5.54 -5.10 3.98
C GLU A 47 4.06 -5.40 4.31
N TYR A 48 3.37 -6.22 3.49
CA TYR A 48 1.98 -6.59 3.77
C TYR A 48 1.82 -7.40 5.05
N ARG A 49 2.72 -8.33 5.37
CA ARG A 49 2.68 -9.08 6.64
C ARG A 49 2.82 -8.17 7.85
N SER A 50 3.66 -7.15 7.75
CA SER A 50 3.84 -6.16 8.82
C SER A 50 2.63 -5.24 8.98
N LEU A 51 2.05 -4.78 7.86
CA LEU A 51 0.95 -3.83 7.85
C LEU A 51 -0.42 -4.45 8.15
N LEU A 52 -0.60 -5.72 7.79
CA LEU A 52 -1.87 -6.45 7.86
C LEU A 52 -1.66 -7.83 8.53
N PRO A 53 -1.27 -7.85 9.82
CA PRO A 53 -1.10 -9.11 10.53
C PRO A 53 -2.43 -9.87 10.57
N GLY A 54 -2.44 -11.10 10.08
CA GLY A 54 -3.65 -11.94 10.02
C GLY A 54 -4.37 -11.95 8.67
N VAL A 55 -3.99 -11.10 7.71
CA VAL A 55 -4.50 -11.22 6.33
C VAL A 55 -3.62 -12.21 5.56
N PRO A 56 -4.17 -13.32 5.04
CA PRO A 56 -3.41 -14.31 4.29
C PRO A 56 -2.88 -13.73 2.97
N LEU A 57 -1.71 -14.22 2.55
CA LEU A 57 -1.06 -13.82 1.30
C LEU A 57 -0.90 -15.03 0.38
N ALA A 58 -1.31 -14.90 -0.89
CA ALA A 58 -1.01 -15.82 -1.98
C ALA A 58 0.12 -15.22 -2.83
N ILE A 59 1.32 -15.81 -2.80
CA ILE A 59 2.51 -15.22 -3.41
C ILE A 59 3.01 -16.15 -4.50
N GLY A 60 3.05 -15.66 -5.74
CA GLY A 60 3.61 -16.43 -6.85
C GLY A 60 3.28 -15.85 -8.23
N ALA A 61 4.05 -16.30 -9.23
CA ALA A 61 3.84 -15.91 -10.63
C ALA A 61 2.54 -16.50 -11.19
N ASP A 62 2.23 -17.76 -10.85
CA ASP A 62 0.93 -18.38 -11.07
C ASP A 62 -0.05 -17.96 -9.97
N ARG A 63 -0.69 -16.81 -10.19
CA ARG A 63 -1.64 -16.25 -9.22
C ARG A 63 -2.87 -17.10 -9.04
N PHE A 64 -3.33 -17.79 -10.09
CA PHE A 64 -4.49 -18.67 -10.00
C PHE A 64 -4.19 -19.87 -9.10
N GLY A 65 -3.10 -20.58 -9.35
CA GLY A 65 -2.68 -21.72 -8.55
C GLY A 65 -2.42 -21.37 -7.10
N THR A 66 -1.72 -20.26 -6.83
CA THR A 66 -1.43 -19.81 -5.46
C THR A 66 -2.67 -19.37 -4.69
N VAL A 67 -3.64 -18.74 -5.35
CA VAL A 67 -4.94 -18.40 -4.75
C VAL A 67 -5.72 -19.67 -4.43
N GLN A 68 -5.82 -20.62 -5.36
CA GLN A 68 -6.49 -21.90 -5.14
C GLN A 68 -5.88 -22.66 -3.94
N GLN A 69 -4.56 -22.72 -3.88
CA GLN A 69 -3.86 -23.34 -2.76
C GLN A 69 -4.16 -22.66 -1.43
N ALA A 70 -4.15 -21.32 -1.39
CA ALA A 70 -4.47 -20.56 -0.19
C ALA A 70 -5.92 -20.77 0.27
N LEU A 71 -6.88 -20.84 -0.67
CA LEU A 71 -8.28 -21.12 -0.37
C LEU A 71 -8.47 -22.54 0.18
N SER A 72 -7.78 -23.53 -0.40
CA SER A 72 -7.86 -24.94 0.04
C SER A 72 -7.20 -25.17 1.39
N ALA A 73 -6.18 -24.40 1.75
CA ALA A 73 -5.48 -24.52 3.03
C ALA A 73 -6.20 -23.84 4.20
N SER A 74 -7.27 -23.08 3.93
CA SER A 74 -7.98 -22.28 4.93
C SER A 74 -9.05 -23.13 5.63
N GLU A 75 -8.69 -23.84 6.70
CA GLU A 75 -9.62 -24.60 7.53
C GLU A 75 -10.57 -23.66 8.29
N GLY A 76 -11.87 -23.71 7.97
CA GLY A 76 -12.96 -23.07 8.72
C GLY A 76 -13.14 -21.55 8.55
N GLN A 77 -12.16 -20.82 8.06
CA GLN A 77 -12.23 -19.38 7.82
C GLN A 77 -11.76 -18.99 6.41
N SER A 78 -12.30 -19.64 5.40
CA SER A 78 -11.92 -19.38 4.00
C SER A 78 -12.08 -17.89 3.63
N PRO A 79 -11.11 -17.30 2.92
CA PRO A 79 -11.24 -15.98 2.34
C PRO A 79 -12.52 -15.85 1.49
N THR A 80 -13.19 -14.70 1.60
CA THR A 80 -14.41 -14.41 0.85
C THR A 80 -14.17 -13.42 -0.29
N VAL A 81 -13.05 -12.74 -0.28
CA VAL A 81 -12.63 -11.79 -1.32
C VAL A 81 -11.14 -11.88 -1.57
N VAL A 82 -10.73 -11.80 -2.83
CA VAL A 82 -9.31 -11.77 -3.23
C VAL A 82 -8.96 -10.38 -3.75
N LEU A 83 -7.98 -9.75 -3.11
CA LEU A 83 -7.37 -8.50 -3.57
C LEU A 83 -6.15 -8.85 -4.42
N LEU A 84 -6.26 -8.61 -5.73
CA LEU A 84 -5.18 -8.90 -6.67
C LEU A 84 -4.28 -7.68 -6.82
N ASP A 85 -3.14 -7.66 -6.13
CA ASP A 85 -2.17 -6.57 -6.26
C ASP A 85 -1.48 -6.64 -7.64
N ASP A 86 -1.38 -5.46 -8.27
CA ASP A 86 -0.86 -5.30 -9.64
C ASP A 86 -1.57 -6.22 -10.66
N GLY A 87 -2.92 -6.28 -10.55
CA GLY A 87 -3.77 -7.24 -11.27
C GLY A 87 -4.31 -6.78 -12.62
N PHE A 88 -4.27 -5.47 -12.94
CA PHE A 88 -4.99 -4.92 -14.09
C PHE A 88 -4.54 -5.48 -15.43
N GLN A 89 -3.23 -5.80 -15.60
CA GLN A 89 -2.67 -6.47 -16.76
C GLN A 89 -2.88 -8.00 -16.76
N HIS A 90 -3.23 -8.60 -15.60
CA HIS A 90 -3.39 -10.05 -15.48
C HIS A 90 -4.76 -10.51 -15.93
N ARG A 91 -5.00 -10.56 -17.25
CA ARG A 91 -6.31 -10.80 -17.87
C ARG A 91 -6.79 -12.25 -17.81
N GLN A 92 -5.95 -13.19 -17.36
CA GLN A 92 -6.30 -14.62 -17.24
C GLN A 92 -7.22 -14.92 -16.06
N LEU A 93 -7.25 -14.05 -15.04
CA LEU A 93 -8.17 -14.15 -13.92
C LEU A 93 -9.40 -13.27 -14.17
N ALA A 94 -10.59 -13.84 -14.07
CA ALA A 94 -11.83 -13.08 -14.04
C ALA A 94 -11.86 -12.23 -12.77
N ARG A 95 -12.26 -10.98 -12.89
CA ARG A 95 -12.32 -10.01 -11.78
C ARG A 95 -13.71 -9.40 -11.71
N THR A 96 -14.22 -9.29 -10.50
CA THR A 96 -15.50 -8.67 -10.22
C THR A 96 -15.39 -7.14 -10.26
N PHE A 97 -14.23 -6.60 -9.85
CA PHE A 97 -14.01 -5.16 -9.77
C PHE A 97 -12.56 -4.82 -10.10
N ASP A 98 -12.37 -3.99 -11.12
CA ASP A 98 -11.06 -3.47 -11.51
C ASP A 98 -10.92 -2.02 -11.03
N LEU A 99 -9.95 -1.77 -10.14
CA LEU A 99 -9.60 -0.46 -9.62
C LEU A 99 -8.20 -0.08 -10.11
N VAL A 100 -8.09 1.08 -10.75
CA VAL A 100 -6.82 1.60 -11.30
C VAL A 100 -6.35 2.79 -10.49
N LEU A 101 -5.05 2.82 -10.18
CA LEU A 101 -4.42 3.98 -9.55
C LEU A 101 -3.72 4.84 -10.59
N ILE A 102 -3.89 6.15 -10.44
CA ILE A 102 -3.15 7.17 -11.20
C ILE A 102 -2.44 8.09 -10.21
N ASP A 103 -1.12 8.15 -10.30
CA ASP A 103 -0.30 9.05 -9.50
C ASP A 103 -0.40 10.48 -10.08
N ALA A 104 -0.96 11.40 -9.31
CA ALA A 104 -1.12 12.80 -9.74
C ALA A 104 0.21 13.53 -9.97
N THR A 105 1.30 13.08 -9.33
CA THR A 105 2.64 13.66 -9.54
C THR A 105 3.31 13.20 -10.84
N ARG A 106 2.70 12.19 -11.49
CA ARG A 106 3.13 11.65 -12.80
C ARG A 106 1.90 11.41 -13.67
N PRO A 107 1.25 12.49 -14.13
CA PRO A 107 0.02 12.38 -14.88
C PRO A 107 0.24 11.64 -16.20
N PRO A 108 -0.71 10.79 -16.64
CA PRO A 108 -0.54 9.97 -17.83
C PRO A 108 -0.62 10.77 -19.14
N MET A 109 -1.16 11.98 -19.10
CA MET A 109 -1.32 12.82 -20.30
C MET A 109 0.04 13.30 -20.80
N GLY A 110 0.35 13.01 -22.06
CA GLY A 110 1.62 13.37 -22.70
C GLY A 110 2.77 12.42 -22.41
N ASP A 111 2.53 11.34 -21.65
CA ASP A 111 3.53 10.28 -21.43
C ASP A 111 3.35 9.14 -22.45
N ALA A 112 4.42 8.36 -22.65
CA ALA A 112 4.48 7.25 -23.58
C ALA A 112 4.39 5.89 -22.85
N LEU A 113 4.08 4.86 -23.62
CA LEU A 113 4.14 3.47 -23.12
C LEU A 113 5.58 3.05 -22.85
N LEU A 114 5.77 2.14 -21.89
CA LEU A 114 7.05 1.48 -21.67
C LEU A 114 7.55 0.81 -22.96
N PRO A 115 8.85 0.88 -23.28
CA PRO A 115 9.95 1.46 -22.49
C PRO A 115 10.22 2.94 -22.77
N ALA A 116 9.47 3.59 -23.67
CA ALA A 116 9.69 4.98 -24.08
C ALA A 116 9.21 5.99 -23.03
N GLY A 117 8.28 5.62 -22.19
CA GLY A 117 7.74 6.38 -21.06
C GLY A 117 7.44 5.50 -19.87
N TRP A 118 6.50 5.90 -19.02
CA TRP A 118 6.16 5.22 -17.77
C TRP A 118 4.82 4.48 -17.80
N LEU A 119 4.02 4.70 -18.85
CA LEU A 119 2.71 4.07 -18.96
C LEU A 119 2.85 2.57 -19.23
N ARG A 120 2.14 1.76 -18.48
CA ARG A 120 2.00 0.33 -18.75
C ARG A 120 0.93 0.06 -19.80
N GLU A 121 -0.09 0.90 -19.87
CA GLU A 121 -1.20 0.86 -20.82
C GLU A 121 -1.69 2.28 -21.12
N GLU A 122 -2.32 2.46 -22.26
CA GLU A 122 -2.95 3.72 -22.65
C GLU A 122 -4.17 4.04 -21.78
N MET A 123 -4.54 5.33 -21.69
CA MET A 123 -5.76 5.77 -21.00
C MET A 123 -7.03 5.10 -21.53
N SER A 124 -7.07 4.72 -22.78
CA SER A 124 -8.16 3.95 -23.41
C SER A 124 -8.45 2.64 -22.71
N SER A 125 -7.47 2.05 -21.99
CA SER A 125 -7.62 0.82 -21.20
C SER A 125 -8.54 1.00 -20.01
N LEU A 126 -8.79 2.23 -19.54
CA LEU A 126 -9.76 2.51 -18.48
C LEU A 126 -11.20 2.13 -18.82
N ARG A 127 -11.50 1.86 -20.10
CA ARG A 127 -12.82 1.32 -20.51
C ARG A 127 -13.19 0.02 -19.81
N ARG A 128 -12.21 -0.77 -19.34
CA ARG A 128 -12.46 -2.00 -18.59
C ARG A 128 -12.35 -1.82 -17.06
N ALA A 129 -11.99 -0.64 -16.58
CA ALA A 129 -11.94 -0.35 -15.16
C ALA A 129 -13.33 0.03 -14.64
N HIS A 130 -13.58 -0.29 -13.37
CA HIS A 130 -14.79 0.10 -12.65
C HIS A 130 -14.55 1.38 -11.85
N ALA A 131 -13.33 1.57 -11.36
CA ALA A 131 -12.95 2.75 -10.61
C ALA A 131 -11.53 3.22 -10.92
N VAL A 132 -11.31 4.54 -10.76
CA VAL A 132 -9.98 5.17 -10.73
C VAL A 132 -9.80 5.90 -9.40
N VAL A 133 -8.67 5.67 -8.75
CA VAL A 133 -8.22 6.45 -7.59
C VAL A 133 -7.02 7.28 -8.01
N VAL A 134 -7.17 8.60 -8.00
CA VAL A 134 -6.07 9.54 -8.19
C VAL A 134 -5.36 9.70 -6.85
N THR A 135 -4.08 9.29 -6.79
CA THR A 135 -3.29 9.30 -5.56
C THR A 135 -2.33 10.48 -5.51
N ARG A 136 -1.83 10.81 -4.30
CA ARG A 136 -0.85 11.88 -4.06
C ARG A 136 -1.34 13.25 -4.52
N SER A 137 -2.64 13.51 -4.36
CA SER A 137 -3.26 14.77 -4.77
C SER A 137 -2.64 15.99 -4.07
N SER A 138 -2.22 15.85 -2.81
CA SER A 138 -1.54 16.92 -2.05
C SER A 138 -0.14 17.27 -2.57
N ASP A 139 0.48 16.39 -3.34
CA ASP A 139 1.83 16.56 -3.89
C ASP A 139 1.80 17.07 -5.34
N ALA A 140 0.60 17.29 -5.91
CA ALA A 140 0.39 17.71 -7.30
C ALA A 140 -0.42 19.01 -7.37
N ASP A 141 -0.30 19.71 -8.50
CA ASP A 141 -1.16 20.86 -8.79
C ASP A 141 -2.62 20.42 -8.91
N PRO A 142 -3.57 21.11 -8.25
CA PRO A 142 -5.01 20.84 -8.35
C PRO A 142 -5.53 20.79 -9.79
N LEU A 143 -4.99 21.61 -10.71
CA LEU A 143 -5.34 21.58 -12.13
C LEU A 143 -4.92 20.26 -12.79
N THR A 144 -3.78 19.70 -12.39
CA THR A 144 -3.32 18.39 -12.86
C THR A 144 -4.27 17.28 -12.38
N VAL A 145 -4.69 17.31 -11.12
CA VAL A 145 -5.67 16.35 -10.58
C VAL A 145 -6.98 16.43 -11.36
N ALA A 146 -7.48 17.64 -11.60
CA ALA A 146 -8.71 17.87 -12.38
C ALA A 146 -8.59 17.37 -13.84
N ALA A 147 -7.44 17.60 -14.47
CA ALA A 147 -7.16 17.12 -15.82
C ALA A 147 -7.13 15.58 -15.90
N VAL A 148 -6.50 14.91 -14.91
CA VAL A 148 -6.49 13.45 -14.82
C VAL A 148 -7.90 12.88 -14.68
N LEU A 149 -8.72 13.47 -13.80
CA LEU A 149 -10.12 13.06 -13.63
C LEU A 149 -10.94 13.24 -14.90
N THR A 150 -10.74 14.34 -15.59
CA THR A 150 -11.42 14.64 -16.86
C THR A 150 -11.04 13.62 -17.92
N ALA A 151 -9.76 13.35 -18.11
CA ALA A 151 -9.26 12.36 -19.08
C ALA A 151 -9.75 10.94 -18.74
N ALA A 152 -9.79 10.57 -17.45
CA ALA A 152 -10.33 9.29 -17.02
C ALA A 152 -11.82 9.13 -17.36
N ARG A 153 -12.64 10.15 -17.09
CA ARG A 153 -14.08 10.16 -17.43
C ARG A 153 -14.34 10.19 -18.94
N GLN A 154 -13.47 10.84 -19.71
CA GLN A 154 -13.55 10.77 -21.17
C GLN A 154 -13.26 9.37 -21.70
N ALA A 155 -12.32 8.64 -21.11
CA ALA A 155 -12.00 7.26 -21.45
C ALA A 155 -13.14 6.29 -21.06
N ASN A 156 -13.80 6.54 -19.92
CA ASN A 156 -14.92 5.74 -19.42
C ASN A 156 -15.89 6.63 -18.60
N PRO A 157 -17.02 7.07 -19.17
CA PRO A 157 -18.02 7.89 -18.48
C PRO A 157 -18.69 7.22 -17.27
N ALA A 158 -18.72 5.88 -17.23
CA ALA A 158 -19.29 5.12 -16.11
C ALA A 158 -18.31 4.93 -14.94
N LEU A 159 -17.09 5.44 -15.05
CA LEU A 159 -16.02 5.22 -14.09
C LEU A 159 -16.30 5.91 -12.75
N VAL A 160 -16.24 5.15 -11.67
CA VAL A 160 -16.21 5.72 -10.32
C VAL A 160 -14.85 6.35 -10.10
N THR A 161 -14.83 7.60 -9.62
CA THR A 161 -13.58 8.33 -9.39
C THR A 161 -13.45 8.71 -7.92
N ALA A 162 -12.25 8.54 -7.37
CA ALA A 162 -11.88 9.02 -6.05
C ALA A 162 -10.52 9.75 -6.10
N VAL A 163 -10.30 10.64 -5.14
CA VAL A 163 -9.06 11.40 -4.99
C VAL A 163 -8.54 11.15 -3.58
N THR A 164 -7.25 10.84 -3.50
CA THR A 164 -6.60 10.55 -2.22
C THR A 164 -5.26 11.25 -2.10
N SER A 165 -4.94 11.65 -0.88
CA SER A 165 -3.61 12.05 -0.45
C SER A 165 -3.01 10.99 0.48
N HIS A 166 -1.71 11.09 0.73
CA HIS A 166 -1.04 10.28 1.71
C HIS A 166 -0.74 11.12 2.95
N ALA A 167 -1.10 10.61 4.12
CA ALA A 167 -0.70 11.17 5.40
C ALA A 167 0.30 10.24 6.08
N LEU A 168 1.41 10.79 6.56
CA LEU A 168 2.31 10.06 7.43
C LEU A 168 1.60 9.81 8.77
N THR A 169 1.76 8.62 9.31
CA THR A 169 1.28 8.27 10.64
C THR A 169 2.41 7.70 11.48
N LEU A 170 2.39 8.01 12.77
CA LEU A 170 3.30 7.40 13.74
C LEU A 170 2.48 6.49 14.66
N PRO A 171 3.02 5.33 15.04
CA PRO A 171 2.39 4.50 16.07
C PRO A 171 2.36 5.24 17.43
N ALA A 172 1.38 4.90 18.27
CA ALA A 172 1.23 5.50 19.61
C ALA A 172 2.50 5.36 20.49
N THR A 173 3.35 4.40 20.21
CA THR A 173 4.67 4.26 20.88
C THR A 173 5.63 5.41 20.63
N ALA A 174 5.35 6.26 19.64
CA ALA A 174 6.11 7.48 19.36
C ALA A 174 5.47 8.73 20.01
N ASP A 175 4.28 8.62 20.60
CA ASP A 175 3.58 9.73 21.23
C ASP A 175 4.37 10.27 22.43
N ASN A 176 4.50 11.60 22.49
CA ASN A 176 5.25 12.32 23.52
C ASN A 176 6.72 11.89 23.67
N GLN A 177 7.29 11.20 22.69
CA GLN A 177 8.68 10.79 22.66
C GLN A 177 9.58 11.86 22.03
N ARG A 178 10.86 11.84 22.42
CA ARG A 178 11.92 12.61 21.75
C ARG A 178 12.44 11.77 20.57
N VAL A 179 12.01 12.15 19.38
CA VAL A 179 12.22 11.36 18.16
C VAL A 179 13.56 11.71 17.50
N MET A 180 14.33 10.69 17.16
CA MET A 180 15.41 10.80 16.18
C MET A 180 14.94 10.16 14.85
N VAL A 181 14.94 10.93 13.78
CA VAL A 181 14.62 10.44 12.44
C VAL A 181 15.86 9.80 11.83
N VAL A 182 15.70 8.58 11.31
CA VAL A 182 16.75 7.86 10.57
C VAL A 182 16.15 7.41 9.25
N SER A 183 16.75 7.76 8.12
CA SER A 183 16.27 7.35 6.80
C SER A 183 17.38 7.07 5.81
N GLY A 184 17.18 6.07 4.94
CA GLY A 184 18.05 5.72 3.81
C GLY A 184 17.24 5.67 2.51
N ILE A 185 16.66 6.83 2.12
CA ILE A 185 15.81 7.00 0.94
C ILE A 185 16.31 8.14 0.07
N GLY A 186 16.01 8.10 -1.24
CA GLY A 186 16.51 9.06 -2.23
C GLY A 186 16.04 10.51 -2.05
N ASN A 187 14.93 10.75 -1.35
CA ASN A 187 14.43 12.10 -1.02
C ASN A 187 13.92 12.13 0.42
N PRO A 188 14.80 12.35 1.42
CA PRO A 188 14.47 12.26 2.84
C PRO A 188 13.73 13.49 3.39
N GLU A 189 13.89 14.67 2.78
CA GLU A 189 13.38 15.93 3.31
C GLU A 189 11.84 15.93 3.51
N PRO A 190 11.00 15.47 2.56
CA PRO A 190 9.56 15.40 2.79
C PRO A 190 9.18 14.48 3.94
N PHE A 191 9.89 13.36 4.11
CA PHE A 191 9.69 12.43 5.22
C PHE A 191 10.03 13.09 6.56
N THR A 192 11.22 13.68 6.66
CA THR A 192 11.69 14.39 7.87
C THR A 192 10.73 15.51 8.26
N ARG A 193 10.27 16.32 7.29
CA ARG A 193 9.29 17.38 7.50
C ARG A 193 7.95 16.85 8.02
N ALA A 194 7.45 15.75 7.44
CA ALA A 194 6.21 15.13 7.87
C ALA A 194 6.32 14.57 9.31
N VAL A 195 7.44 13.95 9.67
CA VAL A 195 7.67 13.50 11.07
C VAL A 195 7.71 14.69 12.03
N ARG A 196 8.37 15.81 11.67
CA ARG A 196 8.39 17.03 12.49
C ARG A 196 7.01 17.64 12.75
N ALA A 197 6.06 17.45 11.83
CA ALA A 197 4.68 17.89 12.03
C ALA A 197 3.90 17.02 13.02
N LEU A 198 4.38 15.80 13.30
CA LEU A 198 3.69 14.82 14.13
C LEU A 198 4.37 14.59 15.50
N ALA A 199 5.68 14.85 15.62
CA ALA A 199 6.46 14.49 16.79
C ALA A 199 7.58 15.50 17.10
N SER A 200 8.09 15.47 18.35
CA SER A 200 9.24 16.25 18.79
C SER A 200 10.53 15.66 18.24
N VAL A 201 10.99 16.12 17.08
CA VAL A 201 12.24 15.65 16.45
C VAL A 201 13.44 16.37 17.05
N VAL A 202 14.30 15.61 17.73
CA VAL A 202 15.51 16.10 18.42
C VAL A 202 16.80 15.76 17.68
N GLY A 203 16.74 14.88 16.67
CA GLY A 203 17.87 14.50 15.83
C GLY A 203 17.41 13.97 14.47
N VAL A 204 18.25 14.15 13.45
CA VAL A 204 18.01 13.64 12.09
C VAL A 204 19.30 13.05 11.56
N LEU A 205 19.23 11.86 10.99
CA LEU A 205 20.34 11.19 10.31
C LEU A 205 19.84 10.59 9.00
N GLU A 206 20.36 11.11 7.91
CA GLU A 206 19.97 10.73 6.55
C GLU A 206 21.14 10.01 5.88
N PHE A 207 20.86 8.85 5.32
CA PHE A 207 21.80 8.04 4.56
C PHE A 207 21.41 8.00 3.07
N GLU A 208 22.33 7.58 2.25
CA GLU A 208 22.07 7.33 0.82
C GLU A 208 20.95 6.30 0.62
N ASP A 209 20.26 6.40 -0.51
CA ASP A 209 19.20 5.44 -0.87
C ASP A 209 19.72 4.00 -0.89
N HIS A 210 18.91 3.10 -0.36
CA HIS A 210 19.25 1.68 -0.17
C HIS A 210 20.48 1.39 0.71
N ALA A 211 20.91 2.33 1.51
CA ALA A 211 22.06 2.18 2.40
C ALA A 211 21.96 0.92 3.29
N PRO A 212 23.01 0.08 3.37
CA PRO A 212 23.07 -1.01 4.34
C PRO A 212 23.40 -0.45 5.73
N TYR A 213 22.72 -0.94 6.77
CA TYR A 213 22.96 -0.55 8.16
C TYR A 213 24.07 -1.40 8.80
N GLY A 214 25.31 -1.23 8.31
CA GLY A 214 26.48 -1.90 8.87
C GLY A 214 26.98 -1.28 10.19
N PRO A 215 27.99 -1.90 10.86
CA PRO A 215 28.43 -1.49 12.19
C PRO A 215 28.79 -0.01 12.35
N LYS A 216 29.41 0.59 11.34
CA LYS A 216 29.78 2.03 11.36
C LYS A 216 28.55 2.93 11.46
N ARG A 217 27.51 2.65 10.65
CA ARG A 217 26.26 3.44 10.65
C ARG A 217 25.46 3.23 11.92
N VAL A 218 25.43 2.03 12.44
CA VAL A 218 24.81 1.74 13.74
C VAL A 218 25.49 2.49 14.87
N LEU A 219 26.81 2.55 14.86
CA LEU A 219 27.57 3.36 15.86
C LEU A 219 27.21 4.85 15.74
N GLU A 220 27.11 5.37 14.54
CA GLU A 220 26.71 6.76 14.27
C GLU A 220 25.28 7.05 14.76
N ILE A 221 24.32 6.16 14.46
CA ILE A 221 22.93 6.23 14.96
C ILE A 221 22.94 6.30 16.49
N ASN A 222 23.60 5.35 17.16
CA ASN A 222 23.65 5.29 18.63
C ASN A 222 24.30 6.52 19.25
N ARG A 223 25.39 7.04 18.62
CA ARG A 223 26.07 8.25 19.08
C ARG A 223 25.18 9.48 18.99
N LEU A 224 24.53 9.68 17.84
CA LEU A 224 23.64 10.84 17.65
C LEU A 224 22.39 10.73 18.52
N ALA A 225 21.82 9.55 18.67
CA ALA A 225 20.68 9.29 19.55
C ALA A 225 21.01 9.69 21.01
N GLN A 226 22.18 9.31 21.50
CA GLN A 226 22.64 9.68 22.84
C GLN A 226 22.88 11.19 22.96
N ALA A 227 23.54 11.80 21.98
CA ALA A 227 23.87 13.24 21.99
C ALA A 227 22.61 14.12 21.93
N SER A 228 21.60 13.70 21.15
CA SER A 228 20.33 14.44 21.02
C SER A 228 19.35 14.16 22.17
N GLY A 229 19.63 13.16 23.00
CA GLY A 229 18.72 12.68 24.06
C GLY A 229 17.43 12.11 23.50
N ALA A 230 17.45 11.53 22.30
CA ALA A 230 16.31 10.83 21.72
C ALA A 230 15.92 9.62 22.58
N THR A 231 14.65 9.25 22.54
CA THR A 231 14.09 8.09 23.25
C THR A 231 13.57 7.02 22.28
N VAL A 232 13.37 7.38 21.03
CA VAL A 232 12.89 6.48 19.98
C VAL A 232 13.49 6.86 18.61
N LEU A 233 13.76 5.85 17.78
CA LEU A 233 14.13 6.04 16.38
C LEU A 233 12.90 5.91 15.51
N VAL A 234 12.59 6.91 14.69
CA VAL A 234 11.53 6.86 13.68
C VAL A 234 12.18 6.76 12.32
N THR A 235 11.70 5.80 11.53
CA THR A 235 12.24 5.52 10.20
C THR A 235 11.14 5.12 9.22
N THR A 236 11.50 4.93 7.94
CA THR A 236 10.58 4.40 6.93
C THR A 236 10.33 2.89 7.13
N GLY A 237 9.23 2.35 6.58
CA GLY A 237 8.96 0.91 6.63
C GLY A 237 10.10 0.07 6.04
N LYS A 238 10.69 0.53 4.92
CA LYS A 238 11.83 -0.14 4.27
C LYS A 238 13.08 -0.17 5.15
N ASP A 239 13.38 0.94 5.80
CA ASP A 239 14.55 1.01 6.67
C ASP A 239 14.31 0.27 7.98
N ALA A 240 13.09 0.30 8.53
CA ALA A 240 12.71 -0.49 9.70
C ALA A 240 12.93 -1.99 9.47
N ALA A 241 12.54 -2.51 8.31
CA ALA A 241 12.78 -3.91 7.96
C ALA A 241 14.27 -4.29 7.98
N LYS A 242 15.16 -3.38 7.55
CA LYS A 242 16.62 -3.58 7.61
C LYS A 242 17.16 -3.47 9.04
N LEU A 243 16.71 -2.46 9.80
CA LEU A 243 17.15 -2.20 11.17
C LEU A 243 16.70 -3.32 12.13
N ASN A 244 15.50 -3.87 11.93
CA ASN A 244 14.97 -4.97 12.74
C ASN A 244 15.68 -6.33 12.49
N ARG A 245 16.44 -6.46 11.40
CA ARG A 245 17.29 -7.64 11.15
C ARG A 245 18.64 -7.59 11.90
N LEU A 246 18.97 -6.47 12.52
CA LEU A 246 20.18 -6.37 13.33
C LEU A 246 20.04 -7.22 14.61
N ALA A 247 21.16 -7.70 15.12
CA ALA A 247 21.17 -8.49 16.35
C ALA A 247 20.55 -7.67 17.51
N PRO A 248 19.78 -8.33 18.41
CA PRO A 248 19.21 -7.66 19.57
C PRO A 248 20.26 -6.88 20.37
N GLY A 249 19.90 -5.67 20.81
CA GLY A 249 20.81 -4.78 21.56
C GLY A 249 21.85 -4.02 20.72
N THR A 250 21.89 -4.21 19.40
CA THR A 250 22.77 -3.46 18.49
C THR A 250 22.36 -1.99 18.41
N LEU A 251 21.06 -1.71 18.35
CA LEU A 251 20.49 -0.38 18.53
C LEU A 251 20.10 -0.18 19.99
N ARG A 252 20.41 0.99 20.53
CA ARG A 252 20.14 1.34 21.94
C ARG A 252 18.72 1.83 22.17
N LEU A 253 18.03 2.27 21.11
CA LEU A 253 16.66 2.78 21.16
C LEU A 253 15.72 1.87 20.35
N PRO A 254 14.45 1.81 20.74
CA PRO A 254 13.45 1.13 19.95
C PRO A 254 13.31 1.79 18.58
N VAL A 255 13.07 0.97 17.55
CA VAL A 255 12.84 1.40 16.18
C VAL A 255 11.35 1.35 15.89
N VAL A 256 10.82 2.46 15.41
CA VAL A 256 9.42 2.62 15.02
C VAL A 256 9.35 2.98 13.55
N ALA A 257 8.62 2.18 12.79
CA ALA A 257 8.32 2.49 11.41
C ALA A 257 7.20 3.53 11.33
N ALA A 258 7.45 4.62 10.61
CA ALA A 258 6.37 5.49 10.19
C ALA A 258 5.51 4.79 9.13
N GLY A 259 4.19 4.88 9.28
CA GLY A 259 3.23 4.37 8.32
C GLY A 259 2.78 5.45 7.35
N LEU A 260 2.22 5.00 6.22
CA LEU A 260 1.44 5.86 5.34
C LEU A 260 -0.02 5.44 5.45
N SER A 261 -0.90 6.38 5.76
CA SER A 261 -2.33 6.21 5.66
C SER A 261 -2.85 6.87 4.39
N LEU A 262 -3.88 6.27 3.83
CA LEU A 262 -4.63 6.85 2.72
C LEU A 262 -5.71 7.78 3.30
N ARG A 263 -5.78 9.00 2.81
CA ARG A 263 -6.83 9.95 3.13
C ARG A 263 -7.62 10.25 1.87
N PHE A 264 -8.92 9.99 1.91
CA PHE A 264 -9.81 10.39 0.83
C PHE A 264 -10.15 11.87 0.95
N GLU A 265 -9.99 12.56 -0.16
CA GLU A 265 -10.40 13.95 -0.31
C GLU A 265 -11.75 14.02 -1.03
N GLN A 266 -12.00 13.05 -1.93
CA GLN A 266 -13.24 12.93 -2.68
C GLN A 266 -13.52 11.48 -3.03
N GLY A 267 -14.80 11.12 -3.17
CA GLY A 267 -15.27 9.90 -3.81
C GLY A 267 -15.20 8.62 -2.98
N GLU A 268 -14.82 8.65 -1.68
CA GLU A 268 -14.78 7.46 -0.83
C GLU A 268 -16.09 6.71 -0.81
N GLN A 269 -17.20 7.42 -0.53
CA GLN A 269 -18.52 6.79 -0.43
C GLN A 269 -18.96 6.14 -1.75
N ALA A 270 -18.74 6.81 -2.88
CA ALA A 270 -19.07 6.26 -4.20
C ALA A 270 -18.26 5.00 -4.51
N LEU A 271 -16.96 5.00 -4.17
CA LEU A 271 -16.09 3.84 -4.32
C LEU A 271 -16.55 2.68 -3.44
N CYS A 272 -16.83 2.93 -2.18
CA CYS A 272 -17.36 1.92 -1.24
C CYS A 272 -18.67 1.31 -1.75
N SER A 273 -19.62 2.14 -2.19
CA SER A 273 -20.91 1.68 -2.72
C SER A 273 -20.75 0.82 -3.95
N ALA A 274 -19.88 1.23 -4.90
CA ALA A 274 -19.64 0.44 -6.11
C ALA A 274 -18.99 -0.91 -5.81
N MET A 275 -18.04 -0.97 -4.88
CA MET A 275 -17.43 -2.23 -4.44
C MET A 275 -18.44 -3.14 -3.76
N SER A 276 -19.26 -2.63 -2.85
CA SER A 276 -20.30 -3.42 -2.18
C SER A 276 -21.29 -4.02 -3.20
N THR A 277 -21.77 -3.20 -4.14
CA THR A 277 -22.66 -3.67 -5.22
C THR A 277 -22.00 -4.78 -6.04
N ALA A 278 -20.73 -4.64 -6.39
CA ALA A 278 -20.02 -5.64 -7.16
C ALA A 278 -19.83 -6.95 -6.37
N ILE A 279 -19.53 -6.87 -5.08
CA ILE A 279 -19.39 -8.04 -4.19
C ILE A 279 -20.73 -8.76 -4.06
N ASP A 280 -21.80 -8.03 -3.84
CA ASP A 280 -23.15 -8.62 -3.68
C ASP A 280 -23.64 -9.28 -4.98
N ALA A 281 -23.35 -8.68 -6.13
CA ALA A 281 -23.66 -9.27 -7.43
C ALA A 281 -22.85 -10.54 -7.74
N ALA A 282 -21.67 -10.69 -7.16
CA ALA A 282 -20.82 -11.86 -7.34
C ALA A 282 -21.15 -13.03 -6.39
N ARG A 283 -21.95 -12.79 -5.35
CA ARG A 283 -22.39 -13.88 -4.45
C ARG A 283 -23.29 -14.82 -5.20
N PRO A 284 -23.06 -16.16 -5.16
CA PRO A 284 -23.99 -17.10 -5.73
C PRO A 284 -25.36 -16.90 -5.04
N ALA A 285 -26.43 -16.83 -5.83
CA ALA A 285 -27.78 -16.76 -5.32
C ALA A 285 -27.97 -17.95 -4.37
N HIS A 286 -28.17 -17.68 -3.08
CA HIS A 286 -28.58 -18.70 -2.14
C HIS A 286 -29.95 -19.15 -2.61
N SER A 287 -30.02 -20.37 -3.15
CA SER A 287 -31.31 -21.07 -3.32
C SER A 287 -31.93 -21.15 -1.93
N ILE A 288 -32.90 -20.29 -1.66
CA ILE A 288 -33.79 -20.43 -0.52
C ILE A 288 -34.57 -21.72 -0.81
N ASN A 289 -34.04 -22.83 -0.31
CA ASN A 289 -34.76 -24.09 -0.31
C ASN A 289 -35.83 -23.98 0.78
N THR A 290 -36.91 -23.25 0.49
CA THR A 290 -38.13 -23.35 1.29
C THR A 290 -38.79 -24.67 0.90
N ASN A 291 -38.41 -25.73 1.59
CA ASN A 291 -39.18 -26.95 1.61
C ASN A 291 -40.34 -26.70 2.60
N PRO A 292 -41.61 -26.59 2.15
CA PRO A 292 -42.74 -26.63 3.05
C PRO A 292 -42.95 -28.09 3.45
N ALA A 293 -42.87 -28.38 4.74
CA ALA A 293 -43.31 -29.62 5.34
C ALA A 293 -44.83 -29.72 5.30
#